data_88078e5cd69c8bb0c48daaa306cf53c0
#
_entry.id   88078e5cd69c8bb0c48daaa306cf53c0
#
_cell.length_a   1.000
_cell.length_b   1.000
_cell.length_c   1.000
_cell.angle_alpha   90.00
_cell.angle_beta   90.00
_cell.angle_gamma   90.00
#
_symmetry.space_group_name_H-M   'P 1'
#
loop_
_entity.id
_entity.type
_entity.pdbx_description
1 polymer ?
#
loop_
_entity_poly.entity_id
_entity_poly.type
_entity_poly.pdbx_seq_one_letter_code
_entity_poly.pdbx_strand_id
1 'polypeptide(L)'
;MSHKVGICCVAIGGWYPRGLARMIRRFHECSPGFEITAWVNTYPPGAPGSIVVDGYEYGPYCAKPWALRHAFESGCDAAILLDAAFFPIRPIHPLFEHIAQRGYYFCRNGNSVGEWSSDRCLDHFQVSREEAFQIPEISSYCVGLNFHDVRAVDLLKQWCFQPVEVIAGHHTNTGHKGRNVGFVSDVRLVKGHRHDQTVLSILAHQLGMDELIDRPKFTSYLGSESSETVLVNQGMGS
;
A
#
# COMPACT_ATOMS: atom_id res chain seq x y z
N MET A 1 -12.27 25.48 3.96
CA MET A 1 -12.27 24.45 5.01
C MET A 1 -10.92 23.76 4.95
N SER A 2 -10.23 23.58 6.06
CA SER A 2 -8.98 22.82 6.10
C SER A 2 -9.32 21.33 5.89
N HIS A 3 -8.82 20.73 4.84
CA HIS A 3 -8.96 19.28 4.63
C HIS A 3 -8.13 18.55 5.68
N LYS A 4 -8.78 17.63 6.40
CA LYS A 4 -8.07 16.73 7.32
C LYS A 4 -7.51 15.56 6.53
N VAL A 5 -6.20 15.45 6.45
CA VAL A 5 -5.53 14.37 5.72
C VAL A 5 -4.68 13.52 6.67
N GLY A 6 -4.63 12.22 6.41
CA GLY A 6 -3.93 11.23 7.22
C GLY A 6 -2.74 10.62 6.48
N ILE A 7 -1.68 10.33 7.21
CA ILE A 7 -0.56 9.50 6.74
C ILE A 7 -0.53 8.25 7.62
N CYS A 8 -0.72 7.09 6.99
CA CYS A 8 -0.71 5.79 7.65
C CYS A 8 0.57 5.04 7.30
N CYS A 9 1.14 4.33 8.27
CA CYS A 9 2.27 3.46 8.07
C CYS A 9 2.06 2.13 8.79
N VAL A 10 2.33 1.02 8.12
CA VAL A 10 2.40 -0.30 8.74
C VAL A 10 3.85 -0.70 8.90
N ALA A 11 4.31 -0.79 10.15
CA ALA A 11 5.71 -1.05 10.50
C ALA A 11 5.82 -2.26 11.45
N ILE A 12 5.33 -3.43 10.99
CA ILE A 12 5.29 -4.68 11.73
C ILE A 12 6.50 -5.54 11.33
N GLY A 13 7.33 -5.93 12.31
CA GLY A 13 8.53 -6.76 12.12
C GLY A 13 9.84 -6.05 12.47
N GLY A 14 10.93 -6.82 12.60
CA GLY A 14 12.17 -6.37 13.26
C GLY A 14 12.90 -5.17 12.63
N TRP A 15 12.77 -4.93 11.33
CA TRP A 15 13.47 -3.84 10.63
C TRP A 15 12.61 -2.60 10.39
N TYR A 16 11.30 -2.76 10.32
CA TYR A 16 10.34 -1.70 9.98
C TYR A 16 10.33 -0.51 10.96
N PRO A 17 10.49 -0.68 12.28
CA PRO A 17 10.54 0.46 13.20
C PRO A 17 11.65 1.47 12.92
N ARG A 18 12.79 1.04 12.37
CA ARG A 18 13.88 1.95 11.97
C ARG A 18 13.49 2.83 10.79
N GLY A 19 12.85 2.22 9.77
CA GLY A 19 12.30 2.97 8.64
C GLY A 19 11.24 3.97 9.07
N LEU A 20 10.34 3.58 9.98
CA LEU A 20 9.32 4.46 10.54
C LEU A 20 9.94 5.67 11.26
N ALA A 21 10.95 5.49 12.09
CA ALA A 21 11.63 6.59 12.78
C ALA A 21 12.23 7.60 11.79
N ARG A 22 12.83 7.11 10.69
CA ARG A 22 13.32 7.95 9.59
C ARG A 22 12.16 8.68 8.89
N MET A 23 11.08 7.97 8.58
CA MET A 23 9.89 8.55 7.95
C MET A 23 9.36 9.72 8.78
N ILE A 24 9.11 9.52 10.07
CA ILE A 24 8.59 10.54 10.99
C ILE A 24 9.48 11.77 10.98
N ARG A 25 10.79 11.59 11.18
CA ARG A 25 11.76 12.71 11.16
C ARG A 25 11.70 13.49 9.85
N ARG A 26 11.71 12.79 8.71
CA ARG A 26 11.68 13.41 7.38
C ARG A 26 10.36 14.13 7.09
N PHE A 27 9.24 13.63 7.58
CA PHE A 27 7.97 14.36 7.50
C PHE A 27 8.00 15.66 8.28
N HIS A 28 8.54 15.67 9.49
CA HIS A 28 8.71 16.91 10.27
C HIS A 28 9.58 17.95 9.53
N GLU A 29 10.62 17.49 8.82
CA GLU A 29 11.50 18.36 8.06
C GLU A 29 10.88 18.89 6.76
N CYS A 30 10.22 18.02 5.98
CA CYS A 30 9.74 18.35 4.62
C CYS A 30 8.27 18.78 4.56
N SER A 31 7.46 18.35 5.51
CA SER A 31 6.01 18.56 5.54
C SER A 31 5.51 18.73 6.98
N PRO A 32 5.95 19.80 7.67
CA PRO A 32 5.54 20.04 9.05
C PRO A 32 4.02 20.21 9.11
N GLY A 33 3.40 19.68 10.18
CA GLY A 33 1.95 19.72 10.39
C GLY A 33 1.19 18.46 9.96
N PHE A 34 1.86 17.49 9.34
CA PHE A 34 1.26 16.17 9.11
C PHE A 34 1.53 15.23 10.29
N GLU A 35 0.48 14.61 10.79
CA GLU A 35 0.58 13.53 11.78
C GLU A 35 0.65 12.17 11.09
N ILE A 36 1.53 11.30 11.59
CA ILE A 36 1.66 9.93 11.10
C ILE A 36 1.03 8.99 12.09
N THR A 37 0.01 8.24 11.66
CA THR A 37 -0.54 7.11 12.40
C THR A 37 0.20 5.85 11.98
N ALA A 38 0.93 5.23 12.91
CA ALA A 38 1.72 4.05 12.62
C ALA A 38 1.16 2.81 13.35
N TRP A 39 1.04 1.72 12.60
CA TRP A 39 0.68 0.40 13.10
C TRP A 39 1.95 -0.41 13.28
N VAL A 40 2.29 -0.70 14.52
CA VAL A 40 3.56 -1.35 14.89
C VAL A 40 3.33 -2.49 15.87
N ASN A 41 4.21 -3.48 15.86
CA ASN A 41 4.28 -4.50 16.91
C ASN A 41 5.40 -4.23 17.94
N THR A 42 6.27 -3.28 17.65
CA THR A 42 7.36 -2.89 18.55
C THR A 42 7.62 -1.39 18.40
N TYR A 43 7.55 -0.65 19.50
CA TYR A 43 7.73 0.80 19.51
C TYR A 43 9.17 1.19 19.16
N PRO A 44 9.40 2.07 18.18
CA PRO A 44 10.70 2.71 18.04
C PRO A 44 10.86 3.74 19.17
N PRO A 45 11.98 3.76 19.90
CA PRO A 45 12.24 4.78 20.89
C PRO A 45 12.20 6.18 20.26
N GLY A 46 11.42 7.09 20.85
CA GLY A 46 11.42 8.50 20.48
C GLY A 46 10.56 8.91 19.28
N ALA A 47 9.48 8.18 18.98
CA ALA A 47 8.49 8.56 17.95
C ALA A 47 7.34 9.38 18.57
N PRO A 48 7.42 10.72 18.65
CA PRO A 48 6.30 11.55 19.11
C PRO A 48 5.19 11.57 18.06
N GLY A 49 3.93 11.50 18.49
CA GLY A 49 2.76 11.71 17.63
C GLY A 49 2.30 10.50 16.82
N SER A 50 2.75 9.29 17.11
CA SER A 50 2.23 8.08 16.47
C SER A 50 1.16 7.42 17.34
N ILE A 51 -0.04 7.24 16.79
CA ILE A 51 -1.05 6.35 17.35
C ILE A 51 -0.63 4.93 17.05
N VAL A 52 -0.46 4.11 18.08
CA VAL A 52 -0.13 2.71 17.93
C VAL A 52 -1.39 1.89 17.97
N VAL A 53 -1.63 1.17 16.90
CA VAL A 53 -2.66 0.14 16.84
C VAL A 53 -1.97 -1.20 16.73
N ASP A 54 -2.36 -2.15 17.58
CA ASP A 54 -1.89 -3.52 17.43
C ASP A 54 -2.57 -4.15 16.21
N GLY A 55 -1.83 -4.20 15.10
CA GLY A 55 -2.32 -4.77 13.84
C GLY A 55 -2.26 -6.29 13.76
N TYR A 56 -1.79 -6.95 14.82
CA TYR A 56 -1.59 -8.41 14.80
C TYR A 56 -2.90 -9.20 14.80
N GLU A 57 -3.97 -8.64 15.34
CA GLU A 57 -5.29 -9.29 15.41
C GLU A 57 -5.94 -9.51 14.03
N TYR A 58 -5.51 -8.77 13.00
CA TYR A 58 -6.07 -8.86 11.64
C TYR A 58 -5.34 -9.85 10.72
N GLY A 59 -4.34 -10.55 11.24
CA GLY A 59 -3.54 -11.50 10.46
C GLY A 59 -2.49 -10.84 9.55
N PRO A 60 -1.59 -11.64 9.00
CA PRO A 60 -0.52 -11.14 8.13
C PRO A 60 -1.12 -10.48 6.87
N TYR A 61 -0.52 -9.37 6.46
CA TYR A 61 -0.89 -8.56 5.29
C TYR A 61 -2.25 -7.85 5.34
N CYS A 62 -3.08 -8.09 6.35
CA CYS A 62 -4.38 -7.43 6.49
C CYS A 62 -4.28 -6.04 7.16
N ALA A 63 -3.17 -5.72 7.80
CA ALA A 63 -3.00 -4.46 8.54
C ALA A 63 -3.06 -3.21 7.65
N LYS A 64 -2.67 -3.29 6.38
CA LYS A 64 -2.63 -2.13 5.49
C LYS A 64 -4.01 -1.50 5.22
N PRO A 65 -5.02 -2.25 4.76
CA PRO A 65 -6.35 -1.67 4.59
C PRO A 65 -6.95 -1.17 5.91
N TRP A 66 -6.70 -1.86 7.03
CA TRP A 66 -7.19 -1.41 8.33
C TRP A 66 -6.54 -0.11 8.81
N ALA A 67 -5.28 0.15 8.47
CA ALA A 67 -4.63 1.43 8.73
C ALA A 67 -5.33 2.59 7.99
N LEU A 68 -5.68 2.39 6.71
CA LEU A 68 -6.46 3.38 5.95
C LEU A 68 -7.89 3.53 6.49
N ARG A 69 -8.52 2.43 6.90
CA ARG A 69 -9.84 2.46 7.50
C ARG A 69 -9.85 3.26 8.81
N HIS A 70 -8.84 3.10 9.65
CA HIS A 70 -8.69 3.92 10.86
C HIS A 70 -8.64 5.43 10.54
N ALA A 71 -7.90 5.84 9.51
CA ALA A 71 -7.89 7.24 9.07
C ALA A 71 -9.29 7.70 8.61
N PHE A 72 -10.00 6.89 7.85
CA PHE A 72 -11.37 7.17 7.44
C PHE A 72 -12.31 7.35 8.63
N GLU A 73 -12.32 6.39 9.58
CA GLU A 73 -13.14 6.42 10.80
C GLU A 73 -12.76 7.57 11.74
N SER A 74 -11.52 8.04 11.69
CA SER A 74 -11.04 9.23 12.40
C SER A 74 -11.46 10.55 11.75
N GLY A 75 -12.23 10.50 10.66
CA GLY A 75 -12.77 11.66 9.96
C GLY A 75 -11.76 12.39 9.09
N CYS A 76 -10.76 11.69 8.54
CA CYS A 76 -9.94 12.25 7.48
C CYS A 76 -10.73 12.32 6.17
N ASP A 77 -10.49 13.38 5.38
CA ASP A 77 -11.04 13.54 4.03
C ASP A 77 -10.27 12.69 3.01
N ALA A 78 -8.97 12.48 3.24
CA ALA A 78 -8.10 11.62 2.46
C ALA A 78 -6.97 11.04 3.31
N ALA A 79 -6.42 9.91 2.88
CA ALA A 79 -5.24 9.35 3.53
C ALA A 79 -4.28 8.71 2.53
N ILE A 80 -3.01 8.64 2.92
CA ILE A 80 -1.96 7.91 2.22
C ILE A 80 -1.40 6.84 3.15
N LEU A 81 -1.38 5.59 2.68
CA LEU A 81 -0.65 4.50 3.28
C LEU A 81 0.75 4.46 2.69
N LEU A 82 1.77 4.37 3.55
CA LEU A 82 3.18 4.24 3.16
C LEU A 82 3.83 3.04 3.86
N ASP A 83 4.60 2.26 3.12
CA ASP A 83 5.55 1.34 3.73
C ASP A 83 6.65 2.13 4.45
N ALA A 84 7.13 1.62 5.58
CA ALA A 84 8.14 2.27 6.41
C ALA A 84 9.51 2.51 5.70
N ALA A 85 9.70 1.94 4.50
CA ALA A 85 10.86 2.20 3.66
C ALA A 85 10.81 3.57 2.97
N PHE A 86 9.64 4.21 2.91
CA PHE A 86 9.44 5.51 2.29
C PHE A 86 9.70 6.67 3.25
N PHE A 87 10.14 7.79 2.70
CA PHE A 87 10.18 9.08 3.39
C PHE A 87 10.10 10.22 2.38
N PRO A 88 9.61 11.40 2.79
CA PRO A 88 9.54 12.57 1.93
C PRO A 88 10.93 13.20 1.74
N ILE A 89 11.16 13.69 0.52
CA ILE A 89 12.30 14.54 0.15
C ILE A 89 11.86 15.94 -0.24
N ARG A 90 10.57 16.15 -0.41
CA ARG A 90 9.90 17.43 -0.70
C ARG A 90 8.54 17.46 -0.01
N PRO A 91 7.88 18.65 0.08
CA PRO A 91 6.52 18.75 0.58
C PRO A 91 5.55 17.81 -0.12
N ILE A 92 4.72 17.11 0.65
CA ILE A 92 3.81 16.06 0.14
C ILE A 92 2.51 16.60 -0.46
N HIS A 93 2.25 17.89 -0.34
CA HIS A 93 1.02 18.54 -0.81
C HIS A 93 0.65 18.19 -2.27
N PRO A 94 1.57 18.18 -3.26
CA PRO A 94 1.21 17.84 -4.64
C PRO A 94 0.62 16.44 -4.79
N LEU A 95 1.01 15.49 -3.95
CA LEU A 95 0.43 14.15 -3.96
C LEU A 95 -0.99 14.15 -3.38
N PHE A 96 -1.26 14.93 -2.33
CA PHE A 96 -2.63 15.10 -1.81
C PHE A 96 -3.54 15.87 -2.77
N GLU A 97 -3.04 16.87 -3.48
CA GLU A 97 -3.77 17.56 -4.54
C GLU A 97 -4.17 16.60 -5.67
N HIS A 98 -3.25 15.74 -6.08
CA HIS A 98 -3.55 14.68 -7.05
C HIS A 98 -4.65 13.73 -6.55
N ILE A 99 -4.56 13.27 -5.30
CA ILE A 99 -5.57 12.40 -4.67
C ILE A 99 -6.93 13.11 -4.60
N ALA A 100 -6.95 14.38 -4.22
CA ALA A 100 -8.19 15.16 -4.17
C ALA A 100 -8.87 15.30 -5.53
N GLN A 101 -8.11 15.51 -6.59
CA GLN A 101 -8.60 15.66 -7.96
C GLN A 101 -9.02 14.33 -8.58
N ARG A 102 -8.27 13.25 -8.32
CA ARG A 102 -8.42 11.96 -8.99
C ARG A 102 -9.32 10.98 -8.25
N GLY A 103 -9.45 11.12 -6.93
CA GLY A 103 -10.10 10.18 -6.03
C GLY A 103 -9.13 9.19 -5.38
N TYR A 104 -7.99 8.94 -6.01
CA TYR A 104 -6.99 7.98 -5.53
C TYR A 104 -5.59 8.22 -6.10
N TYR A 105 -4.60 7.56 -5.50
CA TYR A 105 -3.26 7.43 -6.04
C TYR A 105 -2.79 5.97 -5.95
N PHE A 106 -2.50 5.39 -7.11
CA PHE A 106 -1.90 4.07 -7.24
C PHE A 106 -0.69 4.12 -8.15
N CYS A 107 0.39 3.46 -7.75
CA CYS A 107 1.62 3.37 -8.51
C CYS A 107 1.75 2.00 -9.16
N ARG A 108 2.06 1.97 -10.47
CA ARG A 108 2.36 0.75 -11.21
C ARG A 108 3.67 0.12 -10.71
N ASN A 109 3.72 -1.20 -10.61
CA ASN A 109 4.97 -1.88 -10.25
C ASN A 109 5.66 -2.60 -11.42
N GLY A 110 5.05 -2.61 -12.60
CA GLY A 110 5.62 -3.21 -13.80
C GLY A 110 5.32 -4.70 -14.02
N ASN A 111 4.50 -5.31 -13.13
CA ASN A 111 4.02 -6.68 -13.29
C ASN A 111 2.51 -6.70 -13.57
N SER A 112 1.95 -7.88 -13.79
CA SER A 112 0.52 -8.12 -13.84
C SER A 112 0.04 -8.95 -12.63
N VAL A 113 -1.25 -8.85 -12.34
CA VAL A 113 -1.92 -9.71 -11.35
C VAL A 113 -1.76 -11.19 -11.73
N GLY A 114 -1.82 -11.52 -13.03
CA GLY A 114 -1.67 -12.88 -13.52
C GLY A 114 -0.32 -13.53 -13.17
N GLU A 115 0.74 -12.73 -13.05
CA GLU A 115 2.07 -13.21 -12.65
C GLU A 115 2.20 -13.44 -11.14
N TRP A 116 1.38 -12.75 -10.34
CA TRP A 116 1.56 -12.68 -8.89
C TRP A 116 0.29 -12.96 -8.08
N SER A 117 -0.60 -13.81 -8.60
CA SER A 117 -1.81 -14.25 -7.89
C SER A 117 -1.89 -15.76 -7.79
N SER A 118 -2.39 -16.27 -6.65
CA SER A 118 -2.79 -17.66 -6.51
C SER A 118 -4.07 -17.92 -7.29
N ASP A 119 -4.26 -19.17 -7.76
CA ASP A 119 -5.51 -19.60 -8.41
C ASP A 119 -6.70 -19.39 -7.45
N ARG A 120 -6.55 -19.74 -6.16
CA ARG A 120 -7.57 -19.50 -5.14
C ARG A 120 -7.99 -18.03 -5.03
N CYS A 121 -7.04 -17.09 -5.14
CA CYS A 121 -7.35 -15.67 -5.10
C CYS A 121 -8.16 -15.26 -6.33
N LEU A 122 -7.78 -15.73 -7.52
CA LEU A 122 -8.53 -15.45 -8.74
C LEU A 122 -9.92 -16.06 -8.74
N ASP A 123 -10.07 -17.30 -8.27
CA ASP A 123 -11.36 -17.98 -8.12
C ASP A 123 -12.29 -17.21 -7.20
N HIS A 124 -11.78 -16.70 -6.07
CA HIS A 124 -12.56 -15.89 -5.13
C HIS A 124 -13.13 -14.63 -5.78
N PHE A 125 -12.34 -13.96 -6.61
CA PHE A 125 -12.75 -12.74 -7.31
C PHE A 125 -13.42 -13.01 -8.65
N GLN A 126 -13.56 -14.28 -9.05
CA GLN A 126 -14.12 -14.70 -10.35
C GLN A 126 -13.38 -14.07 -11.55
N VAL A 127 -12.06 -13.94 -11.43
CA VAL A 127 -11.18 -13.42 -12.48
C VAL A 127 -10.45 -14.58 -13.14
N SER A 128 -10.56 -14.71 -14.45
CA SER A 128 -9.82 -15.72 -15.19
C SER A 128 -8.31 -15.43 -15.17
N ARG A 129 -7.47 -16.47 -15.34
CA ARG A 129 -6.03 -16.30 -15.39
C ARG A 129 -5.60 -15.42 -16.58
N GLU A 130 -6.30 -15.55 -17.72
CA GLU A 130 -6.05 -14.74 -18.92
C GLU A 130 -6.37 -13.26 -18.66
N GLU A 131 -7.50 -12.96 -18.05
CA GLU A 131 -7.87 -11.61 -17.63
C GLU A 131 -6.86 -11.06 -16.62
N ALA A 132 -6.46 -11.84 -15.63
CA ALA A 132 -5.49 -11.43 -14.61
C ALA A 132 -4.14 -11.00 -15.21
N PHE A 133 -3.71 -11.59 -16.32
CA PHE A 133 -2.50 -11.15 -17.03
C PHE A 133 -2.66 -9.77 -17.69
N GLN A 134 -3.88 -9.30 -17.92
CA GLN A 134 -4.15 -7.96 -18.45
C GLN A 134 -4.30 -6.91 -17.33
N ILE A 135 -4.55 -7.32 -16.09
CA ILE A 135 -4.67 -6.40 -14.96
C ILE A 135 -3.28 -5.97 -14.48
N PRO A 136 -2.93 -4.67 -14.58
CA PRO A 136 -1.65 -4.19 -14.08
C PRO A 136 -1.61 -4.28 -12.55
N GLU A 137 -0.48 -4.73 -12.01
CA GLU A 137 -0.32 -4.82 -10.58
C GLU A 137 0.01 -3.46 -9.95
N ILE A 138 -0.74 -3.08 -8.92
CA ILE A 138 -0.53 -1.89 -8.10
C ILE A 138 0.54 -2.18 -7.05
N SER A 139 1.42 -1.24 -6.81
CA SER A 139 2.37 -1.31 -5.70
C SER A 139 1.69 -0.91 -4.38
N SER A 140 1.48 -1.83 -3.46
CA SER A 140 0.83 -1.54 -2.17
C SER A 140 1.73 -0.81 -1.15
N TYR A 141 2.90 -0.38 -1.55
CA TYR A 141 3.82 0.39 -0.69
C TYR A 141 3.44 1.87 -0.53
N CYS A 142 2.65 2.41 -1.47
CA CYS A 142 2.12 3.76 -1.42
C CYS A 142 0.73 3.76 -2.06
N VAL A 143 -0.29 3.92 -1.24
CA VAL A 143 -1.70 3.89 -1.63
C VAL A 143 -2.39 5.13 -1.10
N GLY A 144 -2.93 5.97 -1.98
CA GLY A 144 -3.68 7.16 -1.61
C GLY A 144 -5.16 7.00 -1.90
N LEU A 145 -6.03 7.37 -0.97
CA LEU A 145 -7.49 7.34 -1.13
C LEU A 145 -8.11 8.67 -0.71
N ASN A 146 -9.02 9.19 -1.54
CA ASN A 146 -9.92 10.29 -1.19
C ASN A 146 -11.24 9.70 -0.71
N PHE A 147 -11.59 9.93 0.54
CA PHE A 147 -12.78 9.33 1.16
C PHE A 147 -14.09 10.02 0.74
N HIS A 148 -14.04 11.06 -0.08
CA HIS A 148 -15.20 11.62 -0.78
C HIS A 148 -15.48 10.92 -2.13
N ASP A 149 -14.56 10.10 -2.66
CA ASP A 149 -14.81 9.24 -3.82
C ASP A 149 -15.45 7.93 -3.36
N VAL A 150 -16.68 7.67 -3.81
CA VAL A 150 -17.42 6.46 -3.44
C VAL A 150 -16.66 5.18 -3.80
N ARG A 151 -15.91 5.16 -4.91
CA ARG A 151 -15.11 4.01 -5.33
C ARG A 151 -13.98 3.72 -4.35
N ALA A 152 -13.30 4.78 -3.85
CA ALA A 152 -12.24 4.65 -2.86
C ALA A 152 -12.77 4.10 -1.53
N VAL A 153 -13.96 4.51 -1.11
CA VAL A 153 -14.62 3.98 0.10
C VAL A 153 -15.05 2.53 -0.10
N ASP A 154 -15.60 2.18 -1.25
CA ASP A 154 -16.01 0.81 -1.56
C ASP A 154 -14.81 -0.13 -1.70
N LEU A 155 -13.75 0.32 -2.35
CA LEU A 155 -12.46 -0.40 -2.40
C LEU A 155 -11.94 -0.68 -1.00
N LEU A 156 -11.89 0.33 -0.14
CA LEU A 156 -11.40 0.21 1.22
C LEU A 156 -12.23 -0.80 2.03
N LYS A 157 -13.56 -0.73 1.95
CA LYS A 157 -14.46 -1.70 2.60
C LYS A 157 -14.18 -3.12 2.12
N GLN A 158 -14.16 -3.34 0.82
CA GLN A 158 -13.91 -4.66 0.25
C GLN A 158 -12.53 -5.18 0.63
N TRP A 159 -11.50 -4.34 0.60
CA TRP A 159 -10.13 -4.74 0.93
C TRP A 159 -9.97 -5.13 2.40
N CYS A 160 -10.63 -4.43 3.34
CA CYS A 160 -10.63 -4.75 4.77
C CYS A 160 -11.24 -6.11 5.10
N PHE A 161 -12.29 -6.51 4.37
CA PHE A 161 -13.08 -7.69 4.72
C PHE A 161 -12.80 -8.93 3.87
N GLN A 162 -11.66 -8.95 3.17
CA GLN A 162 -11.26 -10.14 2.45
C GLN A 162 -10.85 -11.27 3.41
N PRO A 163 -11.19 -12.53 3.08
CA PRO A 163 -10.73 -13.68 3.86
C PRO A 163 -9.20 -13.70 3.95
N VAL A 164 -8.68 -14.03 5.14
CA VAL A 164 -7.22 -14.08 5.38
C VAL A 164 -6.53 -15.02 4.40
N GLU A 165 -7.14 -16.15 4.07
CA GLU A 165 -6.63 -17.12 3.11
C GLU A 165 -6.61 -16.63 1.66
N VAL A 166 -7.39 -15.61 1.32
CA VAL A 166 -7.36 -14.95 0.00
C VAL A 166 -6.22 -13.93 -0.06
N ILE A 167 -6.05 -13.17 1.02
CA ILE A 167 -4.95 -12.18 1.12
C ILE A 167 -3.62 -12.90 1.35
N ALA A 168 -3.52 -13.69 2.42
CA ALA A 168 -2.25 -14.30 2.82
C ALA A 168 -1.83 -15.47 1.92
N GLY A 169 -2.81 -16.11 1.25
CA GLY A 169 -2.56 -17.33 0.50
C GLY A 169 -1.97 -18.44 1.39
N HIS A 170 -1.41 -19.45 0.78
CA HIS A 170 -0.60 -20.42 1.51
C HIS A 170 0.77 -19.82 1.80
N HIS A 171 1.09 -19.58 3.02
CA HIS A 171 2.19 -18.87 3.68
C HIS A 171 3.63 -19.00 3.15
N THR A 172 3.84 -19.61 2.04
CA THR A 172 5.15 -20.14 1.73
C THR A 172 5.94 -19.32 0.77
N ASN A 173 5.38 -18.24 0.24
CA ASN A 173 6.17 -17.46 -0.67
C ASN A 173 5.80 -15.98 -0.70
N THR A 174 6.58 -15.21 -0.01
CA THR A 174 6.54 -13.75 -0.07
C THR A 174 7.01 -13.18 -1.40
N GLY A 175 7.16 -14.02 -2.42
CA GLY A 175 7.36 -13.59 -3.79
C GLY A 175 8.64 -12.85 -4.12
N HIS A 176 9.44 -12.45 -3.14
CA HIS A 176 10.68 -11.72 -3.40
C HIS A 176 11.75 -12.53 -4.15
N LYS A 177 11.59 -13.83 -4.27
CA LYS A 177 12.52 -14.73 -4.98
C LYS A 177 11.93 -15.40 -6.21
N GLY A 178 10.76 -14.99 -6.67
CA GLY A 178 10.23 -15.37 -7.98
C GLY A 178 10.06 -16.88 -8.20
N ARG A 179 9.68 -17.64 -7.17
CA ARG A 179 9.44 -19.07 -7.32
C ARG A 179 7.95 -19.38 -7.21
N ASN A 180 7.38 -19.90 -8.28
CA ASN A 180 6.14 -20.64 -8.21
C ASN A 180 6.41 -21.94 -7.44
N VAL A 181 5.71 -22.19 -6.36
CA VAL A 181 5.89 -23.35 -5.50
C VAL A 181 4.77 -24.39 -5.66
N GLY A 182 4.08 -24.37 -6.79
CA GLY A 182 3.08 -25.37 -7.16
C GLY A 182 1.71 -25.22 -6.52
N PHE A 183 1.64 -24.89 -5.22
CA PHE A 183 0.33 -24.67 -4.54
C PHE A 183 -0.20 -23.24 -4.67
N VAL A 184 0.51 -22.38 -5.35
CA VAL A 184 0.02 -21.05 -5.74
C VAL A 184 -0.74 -21.17 -7.06
N SER A 185 -0.14 -21.84 -8.04
CA SER A 185 -0.69 -22.13 -9.36
C SER A 185 0.19 -23.13 -10.09
N ASP A 186 -0.40 -23.98 -10.94
CA ASP A 186 0.32 -24.86 -11.87
C ASP A 186 0.74 -24.13 -13.15
N VAL A 187 0.30 -22.90 -13.36
CA VAL A 187 0.66 -22.10 -14.52
C VAL A 187 2.11 -21.63 -14.43
N ARG A 188 2.94 -22.02 -15.40
CA ARG A 188 4.39 -21.78 -15.43
C ARG A 188 4.79 -20.30 -15.31
N LEU A 189 3.94 -19.38 -15.79
CA LEU A 189 4.21 -17.93 -15.75
C LEU A 189 3.94 -17.30 -14.38
N VAL A 190 3.29 -18.03 -13.47
CA VAL A 190 3.01 -17.53 -12.11
C VAL A 190 4.28 -17.60 -11.28
N LYS A 191 4.64 -16.45 -10.71
CA LYS A 191 5.85 -16.24 -9.90
C LYS A 191 5.60 -16.40 -8.40
N GLY A 192 4.34 -16.26 -7.96
CA GLY A 192 3.94 -16.34 -6.57
C GLY A 192 2.61 -15.63 -6.31
N HIS A 193 2.35 -15.32 -5.03
CA HIS A 193 1.19 -14.53 -4.61
C HIS A 193 1.67 -13.34 -3.78
N ARG A 194 1.23 -12.12 -4.15
CA ARG A 194 1.66 -10.86 -3.49
C ARG A 194 0.62 -10.31 -2.51
N HIS A 195 -0.17 -11.17 -1.93
CA HIS A 195 -1.00 -10.87 -0.77
C HIS A 195 -1.92 -9.64 -0.95
N ASP A 196 -1.79 -8.67 -0.04
CA ASP A 196 -2.53 -7.41 -0.04
C ASP A 196 -2.43 -6.64 -1.37
N GLN A 197 -1.31 -6.69 -2.04
CA GLN A 197 -1.05 -6.02 -3.30
C GLN A 197 -1.86 -6.64 -4.46
N THR A 198 -1.91 -7.97 -4.55
CA THR A 198 -2.73 -8.67 -5.54
C THR A 198 -4.21 -8.37 -5.36
N VAL A 199 -4.70 -8.45 -4.11
CA VAL A 199 -6.10 -8.16 -3.77
C VAL A 199 -6.46 -6.71 -4.10
N LEU A 200 -5.63 -5.75 -3.71
CA LEU A 200 -5.82 -4.33 -4.06
C LEU A 200 -5.94 -4.12 -5.56
N SER A 201 -5.07 -4.79 -6.35
CA SER A 201 -5.05 -4.62 -7.80
C SER A 201 -6.31 -5.15 -8.47
N ILE A 202 -6.81 -6.30 -8.02
CA ILE A 202 -8.07 -6.88 -8.54
C ILE A 202 -9.25 -5.98 -8.19
N LEU A 203 -9.38 -5.56 -6.94
CA LEU A 203 -10.48 -4.70 -6.50
C LEU A 203 -10.48 -3.35 -7.20
N ALA A 204 -9.31 -2.74 -7.38
CA ALA A 204 -9.17 -1.48 -8.10
C ALA A 204 -9.63 -1.63 -9.56
N HIS A 205 -9.25 -2.73 -10.23
CA HIS A 205 -9.68 -3.02 -11.59
C HIS A 205 -11.20 -3.20 -11.67
N GLN A 206 -11.81 -4.00 -10.79
CA GLN A 206 -13.26 -4.23 -10.75
C GLN A 206 -14.07 -2.95 -10.48
N LEU A 207 -13.47 -1.98 -9.80
CA LEU A 207 -14.09 -0.67 -9.51
C LEU A 207 -13.74 0.42 -10.55
N GLY A 208 -13.02 0.08 -11.64
CA GLY A 208 -12.61 1.04 -12.66
C GLY A 208 -11.61 2.09 -12.13
N MET A 209 -10.73 1.69 -11.20
CA MET A 209 -9.70 2.53 -10.59
C MET A 209 -8.29 2.12 -11.07
N ASP A 210 -8.16 1.71 -12.30
CA ASP A 210 -6.94 1.13 -12.89
C ASP A 210 -6.05 2.13 -13.63
N GLU A 211 -6.33 3.44 -13.50
CA GLU A 211 -5.43 4.48 -13.98
C GLU A 211 -4.25 4.65 -13.03
N LEU A 212 -3.15 3.99 -13.37
CA LEU A 212 -1.97 3.92 -12.53
C LEU A 212 -0.93 4.96 -12.92
N ILE A 213 -0.29 5.55 -11.92
CA ILE A 213 0.81 6.49 -12.10
C ILE A 213 2.12 5.72 -12.24
N ASP A 214 2.89 6.04 -13.27
CA ASP A 214 4.23 5.50 -13.45
C ASP A 214 5.25 6.27 -12.59
N ARG A 215 6.25 5.54 -12.10
CA ARG A 215 7.42 6.19 -11.50
C ARG A 215 8.22 6.93 -12.59
N PRO A 216 8.88 8.03 -12.24
CA PRO A 216 9.16 8.57 -10.89
C PRO A 216 8.26 9.76 -10.50
N LYS A 217 7.04 9.90 -10.97
CA LYS A 217 6.23 11.10 -10.79
C LYS A 217 6.15 11.55 -9.32
N PHE A 218 5.49 10.81 -8.43
CA PHE A 218 5.40 11.17 -7.01
C PHE A 218 6.28 10.31 -6.12
N THR A 219 6.53 9.07 -6.55
CA THR A 219 7.33 8.10 -5.79
C THR A 219 8.47 7.56 -6.63
N SER A 220 9.64 7.39 -6.02
CA SER A 220 10.81 6.81 -6.70
C SER A 220 11.66 5.97 -5.75
N TYR A 221 12.66 5.29 -6.29
CA TYR A 221 13.78 4.81 -5.50
C TYR A 221 14.81 5.92 -5.33
N LEU A 222 15.54 5.91 -4.20
CA LEU A 222 16.60 6.87 -3.95
C LEU A 222 17.65 6.80 -5.08
N GLY A 223 17.99 7.95 -5.64
CA GLY A 223 18.91 8.07 -6.78
C GLY A 223 18.23 7.98 -8.16
N SER A 224 16.89 7.87 -8.22
CA SER A 224 16.12 7.81 -9.47
C SER A 224 14.97 8.82 -9.48
N GLU A 225 15.13 9.92 -8.75
CA GLU A 225 14.10 10.94 -8.57
C GLU A 225 13.96 11.84 -9.80
N SER A 226 12.74 12.31 -10.04
CA SER A 226 12.45 13.43 -10.93
C SER A 226 12.18 14.72 -10.16
N SER A 227 11.94 15.81 -10.87
CA SER A 227 11.51 17.09 -10.25
C SER A 227 10.15 16.98 -9.54
N GLU A 228 9.30 16.03 -9.93
CA GLU A 228 7.97 15.81 -9.35
C GLU A 228 7.99 14.80 -8.20
N THR A 229 9.10 14.08 -7.96
CA THR A 229 9.19 13.07 -6.89
C THR A 229 9.13 13.73 -5.52
N VAL A 230 8.18 13.33 -4.70
CA VAL A 230 8.02 13.83 -3.32
C VAL A 230 8.39 12.79 -2.28
N LEU A 231 8.27 11.50 -2.61
CA LEU A 231 8.56 10.36 -1.73
C LEU A 231 9.62 9.44 -2.36
N VAL A 232 10.56 9.00 -1.57
CA VAL A 232 11.57 8.02 -2.02
C VAL A 232 11.60 6.79 -1.13
N ASN A 233 11.88 5.64 -1.75
CA ASN A 233 12.16 4.38 -1.09
C ASN A 233 13.68 4.17 -1.04
N GLN A 234 14.24 4.05 0.15
CA GLN A 234 15.66 3.74 0.36
C GLN A 234 15.87 2.33 0.93
N GLY A 235 14.80 1.56 1.13
CA GLY A 235 14.86 0.33 1.91
C GLY A 235 14.96 0.60 3.41
N MET A 236 15.27 -0.45 4.19
CA MET A 236 15.27 -0.41 5.66
C MET A 236 16.67 -0.27 6.27
N GLY A 237 17.70 -0.30 5.47
CA GLY A 237 19.08 -0.59 5.87
C GLY A 237 20.01 0.60 6.03
N SER A 238 19.52 1.83 6.09
CA SER A 238 20.39 3.02 6.25
C SER A 238 19.88 3.98 7.31
#